data_922ec5de89efdb4a4cc31f4da140db05
#
_entry.id   922ec5de89efdb4a4cc31f4da140db05
#
_cell.length_a   1.000
_cell.length_b   1.000
_cell.length_c   1.000
_cell.angle_alpha   90.00
_cell.angle_beta   90.00
_cell.angle_gamma   90.00
#
_symmetry.space_group_name_H-M   'P 1'
#
loop_
_entity.id
_entity.type
_entity.pdbx_description
1 polymer ?
#
loop_
_entity_poly.entity_id
_entity_poly.type
_entity_poly.pdbx_seq_one_letter_code
_entity_poly.pdbx_strand_id
1 'polypeptide(L)'
;MEETIKKAKLSVAALFYKLFIDLFACCILIGFIWFPRDLINYFTTKLEITNRRIKGKIGLINTNELDSPLNKINSVQIKQGLFGKLFNYGTIIITTSSTTYEFSYITKPNEFKSILNNQIEAYEENKMNMQAKKIADAMNK
;
A
#
# COMPACT_ATOMS: atom_id res chain seq x y z
N MET A 1 -30.57 31.36 -61.08
CA MET A 1 -29.18 30.99 -60.83
C MET A 1 -28.79 31.43 -59.45
N GLU A 2 -28.63 30.51 -58.55
CA GLU A 2 -28.13 30.82 -57.21
C GLU A 2 -26.60 30.86 -57.26
N GLU A 3 -26.02 32.03 -57.13
CA GLU A 3 -24.58 32.21 -56.98
C GLU A 3 -24.17 31.99 -55.52
N THR A 4 -23.45 30.94 -55.26
CA THR A 4 -22.82 30.71 -53.94
C THR A 4 -21.64 31.68 -53.75
N ILE A 5 -21.90 32.76 -53.00
CA ILE A 5 -20.98 33.88 -52.85
C ILE A 5 -19.87 33.59 -51.84
N LYS A 6 -19.98 32.57 -50.97
CA LYS A 6 -18.90 32.21 -49.99
C LYS A 6 -18.99 30.77 -49.50
N LYS A 7 -17.99 29.96 -49.83
CA LYS A 7 -17.74 28.70 -49.14
C LYS A 7 -16.95 28.96 -47.87
N ALA A 8 -17.52 28.62 -46.72
CA ALA A 8 -16.77 28.66 -45.47
C ALA A 8 -15.64 27.64 -45.48
N LYS A 9 -14.42 28.05 -45.44
CA LYS A 9 -13.26 27.17 -45.24
C LYS A 9 -13.21 26.80 -43.76
N LEU A 10 -13.45 25.53 -43.46
CA LEU A 10 -13.14 25.01 -42.12
C LEU A 10 -11.64 25.16 -41.84
N SER A 11 -11.30 25.85 -40.77
CA SER A 11 -9.92 25.99 -40.34
C SER A 11 -9.44 24.69 -39.72
N VAL A 12 -8.48 24.06 -40.37
CA VAL A 12 -7.81 22.85 -39.86
C VAL A 12 -7.20 23.09 -38.47
N ALA A 13 -6.76 24.30 -38.20
CA ALA A 13 -6.26 24.73 -36.88
C ALA A 13 -7.30 24.64 -35.78
N ALA A 14 -8.59 24.96 -36.07
CA ALA A 14 -9.66 24.82 -35.10
C ALA A 14 -9.99 23.35 -34.77
N LEU A 15 -9.84 22.48 -35.77
CA LEU A 15 -9.99 21.02 -35.57
C LEU A 15 -8.89 20.46 -34.66
N PHE A 16 -7.64 20.83 -34.90
CA PHE A 16 -6.51 20.41 -34.04
C PHE A 16 -6.65 20.94 -32.62
N TYR A 17 -7.08 22.19 -32.45
CA TYR A 17 -7.31 22.79 -31.11
C TYR A 17 -8.42 22.04 -30.35
N LYS A 18 -9.52 21.71 -31.01
CA LYS A 18 -10.62 20.96 -30.39
C LYS A 18 -10.19 19.54 -30.02
N LEU A 19 -9.46 18.85 -30.89
CA LEU A 19 -8.95 17.51 -30.66
C LEU A 19 -7.96 17.47 -29.50
N PHE A 20 -7.15 18.52 -29.35
CA PHE A 20 -6.22 18.66 -28.25
C PHE A 20 -6.94 18.89 -26.90
N ILE A 21 -7.99 19.70 -26.91
CA ILE A 21 -8.83 19.92 -25.71
C ILE A 21 -9.58 18.65 -25.31
N ASP A 22 -10.18 17.93 -26.29
CA ASP A 22 -10.91 16.69 -26.02
C ASP A 22 -9.98 15.59 -25.48
N LEU A 23 -8.75 15.49 -26.01
CA LEU A 23 -7.73 14.56 -25.51
C LEU A 23 -7.30 14.94 -24.08
N PHE A 24 -7.11 16.22 -23.80
CA PHE A 24 -6.72 16.70 -22.47
C PHE A 24 -7.85 16.53 -21.44
N ALA A 25 -9.09 16.79 -21.83
CA ALA A 25 -10.28 16.56 -21.02
C ALA A 25 -10.48 15.06 -20.72
N CYS A 26 -10.24 14.19 -21.70
CA CYS A 26 -10.31 12.73 -21.51
C CYS A 26 -9.25 12.25 -20.50
N CYS A 27 -8.03 12.76 -20.54
CA CYS A 27 -6.98 12.47 -19.55
C CYS A 27 -7.37 12.92 -18.13
N ILE A 28 -8.01 14.09 -18.01
CA ILE A 28 -8.48 14.62 -16.72
C ILE A 28 -9.62 13.77 -16.16
N LEU A 29 -10.59 13.35 -17.00
CA LEU A 29 -11.71 12.53 -16.58
C LEU A 29 -11.26 11.13 -16.13
N ILE A 30 -10.32 10.50 -16.85
CA ILE A 30 -9.74 9.21 -16.45
C ILE A 30 -8.95 9.36 -15.16
N GLY A 31 -8.13 10.40 -15.03
CA GLY A 31 -7.40 10.71 -13.80
C GLY A 31 -8.31 10.98 -12.61
N PHE A 32 -9.45 11.65 -12.83
CA PHE A 32 -10.42 11.97 -11.78
C PHE A 32 -11.14 10.74 -11.21
N ILE A 33 -11.27 9.66 -11.98
CA ILE A 33 -11.87 8.40 -11.50
C ILE A 33 -10.85 7.57 -10.71
N TRP A 34 -9.57 7.60 -11.11
CA TRP A 34 -8.51 6.81 -10.47
C TRP A 34 -7.93 7.48 -9.22
N PHE A 35 -7.85 8.80 -9.21
CA PHE A 35 -7.31 9.61 -8.12
C PHE A 35 -8.00 9.39 -6.76
N PRO A 36 -9.36 9.40 -6.65
CA PRO A 36 -10.02 9.18 -5.37
C PRO A 36 -9.82 7.78 -4.80
N ARG A 37 -9.64 6.77 -5.66
CA ARG A 37 -9.38 5.40 -5.22
C ARG A 37 -8.05 5.28 -4.47
N ASP A 38 -6.99 5.87 -5.00
CA ASP A 38 -5.68 5.85 -4.37
C ASP A 38 -5.65 6.69 -3.10
N LEU A 39 -6.36 7.81 -3.09
CA LEU A 39 -6.51 8.67 -1.92
C LEU A 39 -7.27 7.96 -0.80
N ILE A 40 -8.34 7.24 -1.11
CA ILE A 40 -9.10 6.45 -0.14
C ILE A 40 -8.21 5.33 0.44
N ASN A 41 -7.47 4.62 -0.38
CA ASN A 41 -6.55 3.59 0.09
C ASN A 41 -5.46 4.16 1.01
N TYR A 42 -4.96 5.35 0.70
CA TYR A 42 -3.98 6.05 1.53
C TYR A 42 -4.52 6.35 2.95
N PHE A 43 -5.73 6.89 3.04
CA PHE A 43 -6.35 7.24 4.33
C PHE A 43 -6.88 6.05 5.12
N THR A 44 -7.15 4.92 4.45
CA THR A 44 -7.75 3.74 5.11
C THR A 44 -6.75 2.65 5.46
N THR A 45 -5.52 2.75 4.97
CA THR A 45 -4.47 1.80 5.33
C THR A 45 -3.92 2.13 6.72
N LYS A 46 -4.10 1.21 7.64
CA LYS A 46 -3.54 1.28 8.99
C LYS A 46 -2.74 0.02 9.27
N LEU A 47 -1.58 0.18 9.88
CA LEU A 47 -0.71 -0.91 10.25
C LEU A 47 -0.11 -0.61 11.63
N GLU A 48 -0.36 -1.47 12.59
CA GLU A 48 0.07 -1.31 13.98
C GLU A 48 0.83 -2.55 14.44
N ILE A 49 1.93 -2.33 15.15
CA ILE A 49 2.71 -3.39 15.78
C ILE A 49 2.49 -3.32 17.29
N THR A 50 2.16 -4.46 17.88
CA THR A 50 2.14 -4.63 19.32
C THR A 50 3.22 -5.63 19.74
N ASN A 51 3.46 -5.74 21.01
CA ASN A 51 4.47 -6.67 21.56
C ASN A 51 4.16 -8.17 21.34
N ARG A 52 2.95 -8.51 20.88
CA ARG A 52 2.52 -9.91 20.68
C ARG A 52 1.97 -10.20 19.30
N ARG A 53 1.46 -9.20 18.62
CA ARG A 53 0.80 -9.37 17.31
C ARG A 53 0.94 -8.14 16.43
N ILE A 54 0.74 -8.33 15.16
CA ILE A 54 0.59 -7.25 14.19
C ILE A 54 -0.86 -7.15 13.77
N LYS A 55 -1.36 -5.93 13.69
CA LYS A 55 -2.69 -5.60 13.21
C LYS A 55 -2.60 -4.66 12.03
N GLY A 56 -3.36 -4.93 11.00
CA GLY A 56 -3.42 -4.09 9.82
C GLY A 56 -4.80 -4.09 9.20
N LYS A 57 -5.15 -2.99 8.57
CA LYS A 57 -6.40 -2.85 7.82
C LYS A 57 -6.13 -2.15 6.50
N ILE A 58 -6.68 -2.71 5.43
CA ILE A 58 -6.55 -2.18 4.07
C ILE A 58 -7.95 -2.06 3.49
N GLY A 59 -8.24 -0.90 2.89
CA GLY A 59 -9.46 -0.64 2.15
C GLY A 59 -10.64 -0.14 2.98
N LEU A 60 -11.59 0.50 2.31
CA LEU A 60 -12.79 1.09 2.92
C LEU A 60 -14.04 0.22 2.69
N ILE A 61 -14.23 -0.25 1.46
CA ILE A 61 -15.42 -1.01 1.06
C ILE A 61 -15.13 -2.51 1.13
N ASN A 62 -13.97 -2.91 0.60
CA ASN A 62 -13.49 -4.29 0.66
C ASN A 62 -12.30 -4.33 1.61
N THR A 63 -12.57 -4.57 2.89
CA THR A 63 -11.56 -4.52 3.94
C THR A 63 -10.87 -5.86 4.10
N ASN A 64 -9.55 -5.84 3.91
CA ASN A 64 -8.68 -6.94 4.32
C ASN A 64 -8.05 -6.59 5.67
N GLU A 65 -8.31 -7.40 6.66
CA GLU A 65 -7.75 -7.22 8.00
C GLU A 65 -6.67 -8.27 8.26
N LEU A 66 -5.51 -7.78 8.70
CA LEU A 66 -4.43 -8.59 9.25
C LEU A 66 -4.53 -8.53 10.76
N ASP A 67 -4.72 -9.66 11.40
CA ASP A 67 -4.51 -9.83 12.83
C ASP A 67 -3.75 -11.15 13.03
N SER A 68 -2.45 -11.06 13.15
CA SER A 68 -1.59 -12.23 13.26
C SER A 68 -0.63 -12.10 14.44
N PRO A 69 -0.47 -13.16 15.24
CA PRO A 69 0.60 -13.20 16.22
C PRO A 69 1.97 -13.17 15.53
N LEU A 70 2.97 -12.57 16.18
CA LEU A 70 4.29 -12.35 15.62
C LEU A 70 5.00 -13.66 15.19
N ASN A 71 4.74 -14.75 15.88
CA ASN A 71 5.31 -16.07 15.57
C ASN A 71 4.75 -16.74 14.29
N LYS A 72 3.73 -16.16 13.67
CA LYS A 72 3.13 -16.64 12.42
C LYS A 72 3.52 -15.81 11.21
N ILE A 73 4.39 -14.83 11.38
CA ILE A 73 4.95 -14.05 10.29
C ILE A 73 6.13 -14.81 9.70
N ASN A 74 6.02 -15.18 8.43
CA ASN A 74 7.04 -15.92 7.73
C ASN A 74 8.10 -15.01 7.09
N SER A 75 7.65 -13.90 6.51
CA SER A 75 8.57 -12.93 5.90
C SER A 75 7.98 -11.52 5.83
N VAL A 76 8.87 -10.54 5.83
CA VAL A 76 8.56 -9.13 5.65
C VAL A 76 9.43 -8.58 4.54
N GLN A 77 8.81 -8.14 3.46
CA GLN A 77 9.47 -7.58 2.30
C GLN A 77 9.05 -6.13 2.08
N ILE A 78 9.92 -5.36 1.41
CA ILE A 78 9.65 -3.98 1.04
C ILE A 78 9.79 -3.83 -0.46
N LYS A 79 8.79 -3.23 -1.08
CA LYS A 79 8.81 -2.75 -2.46
C LYS A 79 8.89 -1.23 -2.48
N GLN A 80 9.95 -0.68 -3.05
CA GLN A 80 10.11 0.75 -3.26
C GLN A 80 10.51 1.04 -4.70
N GLY A 81 9.74 1.92 -5.38
CA GLY A 81 10.14 2.50 -6.65
C GLY A 81 11.15 3.66 -6.46
N LEU A 82 11.58 4.26 -7.56
CA LEU A 82 12.51 5.39 -7.53
C LEU A 82 11.95 6.58 -6.73
N PHE A 83 10.69 6.93 -6.94
CA PHE A 83 10.02 7.99 -6.17
C PHE A 83 9.80 7.59 -4.70
N GLY A 84 9.54 6.31 -4.43
CA GLY A 84 9.43 5.80 -3.08
C GLY A 84 10.73 5.95 -2.29
N LYS A 85 11.88 5.74 -2.92
CA LYS A 85 13.20 5.97 -2.31
C LYS A 85 13.45 7.46 -2.06
N LEU A 86 13.08 8.32 -3.00
CA LEU A 86 13.28 9.76 -2.89
C LEU A 86 12.42 10.37 -1.78
N PHE A 87 11.15 9.98 -1.68
CA PHE A 87 10.19 10.49 -0.69
C PHE A 87 10.05 9.62 0.56
N ASN A 88 10.84 8.56 0.68
CA ASN A 88 10.89 7.65 1.81
C ASN A 88 9.53 7.00 2.14
N TYR A 89 8.87 6.49 1.12
CA TYR A 89 7.66 5.68 1.25
C TYR A 89 7.77 4.39 0.43
N GLY A 90 6.95 3.40 0.73
CA GLY A 90 6.94 2.14 0.01
C GLY A 90 5.78 1.23 0.39
N THR A 91 5.76 0.06 -0.22
CA THR A 91 4.82 -1.02 0.08
C THR A 91 5.50 -2.07 0.96
N ILE A 92 4.87 -2.41 2.06
CA ILE A 92 5.31 -3.50 2.94
C ILE A 92 4.47 -4.73 2.65
N ILE A 93 5.13 -5.84 2.37
CA ILE A 93 4.52 -7.13 2.11
C ILE A 93 4.78 -8.03 3.30
N ILE A 94 3.74 -8.45 3.98
CA ILE A 94 3.80 -9.34 5.14
C ILE A 94 3.19 -10.67 4.75
N THR A 95 4.01 -11.71 4.75
CA THR A 95 3.57 -13.09 4.50
C THR A 95 3.42 -13.81 5.82
N THR A 96 2.21 -14.26 6.08
CA THR A 96 1.88 -15.09 7.25
C THR A 96 1.76 -16.56 6.83
N SER A 97 1.53 -17.44 7.79
CA SER A 97 1.31 -18.86 7.52
C SER A 97 0.07 -19.15 6.66
N SER A 98 -0.88 -18.23 6.61
CA SER A 98 -2.15 -18.40 5.89
C SER A 98 -2.25 -17.60 4.60
N THR A 99 -1.72 -16.39 4.57
CA THR A 99 -1.86 -15.48 3.42
C THR A 99 -0.82 -14.36 3.41
N THR A 100 -0.77 -13.64 2.32
CA THR A 100 0.12 -12.48 2.13
C THR A 100 -0.71 -11.20 2.09
N TYR A 101 -0.25 -10.18 2.81
CA TYR A 101 -0.86 -8.85 2.87
C TYR A 101 0.10 -7.80 2.32
N GLU A 102 -0.41 -6.90 1.49
CA GLU A 102 0.34 -5.77 0.94
C GLU A 102 -0.21 -4.45 1.47
N PHE A 103 0.63 -3.71 2.21
CA PHE A 103 0.32 -2.40 2.74
C PHE A 103 1.06 -1.33 1.96
N SER A 104 0.33 -0.62 1.10
CA SER A 104 0.88 0.44 0.26
C SER A 104 0.99 1.77 1.00
N TYR A 105 1.86 2.65 0.48
CA TYR A 105 2.04 4.03 0.97
C TYR A 105 2.53 4.16 2.42
N ILE A 106 3.24 3.16 2.93
CA ILE A 106 3.83 3.23 4.28
C ILE A 106 5.03 4.17 4.26
N THR A 107 5.02 5.14 5.15
CA THR A 107 6.13 6.06 5.37
C THR A 107 7.26 5.35 6.12
N LYS A 108 8.50 5.58 5.70
CA LYS A 108 9.70 4.97 6.30
C LYS A 108 9.62 3.43 6.41
N PRO A 109 9.43 2.73 5.31
CA PRO A 109 9.17 1.29 5.33
C PRO A 109 10.36 0.49 5.90
N ASN A 110 11.60 0.94 5.71
CA ASN A 110 12.79 0.29 6.24
C ASN A 110 12.85 0.36 7.77
N GLU A 111 12.48 1.51 8.34
CA GLU A 111 12.40 1.68 9.81
C GLU A 111 11.30 0.78 10.39
N PHE A 112 10.14 0.76 9.75
CA PHE A 112 9.03 -0.11 10.17
C PHE A 112 9.42 -1.60 10.12
N LYS A 113 10.08 -2.05 9.05
CA LYS A 113 10.59 -3.42 8.93
C LYS A 113 11.59 -3.76 10.04
N SER A 114 12.50 -2.84 10.36
CA SER A 114 13.48 -3.03 11.44
C SER A 114 12.79 -3.18 12.80
N ILE A 115 11.83 -2.32 13.09
CA ILE A 115 11.04 -2.39 14.34
C ILE A 115 10.27 -3.72 14.40
N LEU A 116 9.64 -4.12 13.31
CA LEU A 116 8.89 -5.37 13.26
C LEU A 116 9.79 -6.60 13.49
N ASN A 117 10.94 -6.66 12.84
CA ASN A 117 11.89 -7.76 13.01
C ASN A 117 12.41 -7.82 14.46
N ASN A 118 12.75 -6.67 15.06
CA ASN A 118 13.16 -6.60 16.46
C ASN A 118 12.05 -7.11 17.41
N GLN A 119 10.80 -6.80 17.12
CA GLN A 119 9.68 -7.29 17.93
C GLN A 119 9.46 -8.80 17.76
N ILE A 120 9.66 -9.34 16.56
CA ILE A 120 9.59 -10.79 16.30
C ILE A 120 10.68 -11.50 17.12
N GLU A 121 11.92 -11.02 17.05
CA GLU A 121 13.05 -11.59 17.81
C GLU A 121 12.82 -11.53 19.32
N ALA A 122 12.39 -10.39 19.84
CA ALA A 122 12.08 -10.23 21.26
C ALA A 122 10.93 -11.16 21.71
N TYR A 123 9.93 -11.36 20.87
CA TYR A 123 8.84 -12.27 21.16
C TYR A 123 9.31 -13.74 21.22
N GLU A 124 10.14 -14.16 20.28
CA GLU A 124 10.70 -15.50 20.24
C GLU A 124 11.63 -15.77 21.44
N GLU A 125 12.49 -14.82 21.80
CA GLU A 125 13.36 -14.91 22.97
C GLU A 125 12.55 -15.05 24.26
N ASN A 126 11.54 -14.20 24.45
CA ASN A 126 10.65 -14.31 25.63
C ASN A 126 9.93 -15.65 25.68
N LYS A 127 9.51 -16.21 24.56
CA LYS A 127 8.88 -17.51 24.47
C LYS A 127 9.84 -18.62 24.88
N MET A 128 11.06 -18.60 24.38
CA MET A 128 12.11 -19.58 24.75
C MET A 128 12.45 -19.51 26.24
N ASN A 129 12.60 -18.30 26.79
CA ASN A 129 12.87 -18.12 28.21
C ASN A 129 11.75 -18.63 29.10
N MET A 130 10.49 -18.43 28.71
CA MET A 130 9.35 -18.98 29.45
C MET A 130 9.29 -20.51 29.36
N GLN A 131 9.64 -21.10 28.24
CA GLN A 131 9.70 -22.56 28.10
C GLN A 131 10.85 -23.14 28.92
N ALA A 132 12.03 -22.54 28.91
CA ALA A 132 13.18 -22.96 29.70
C ALA A 132 12.86 -22.91 31.20
N LYS A 133 12.18 -21.85 31.66
CA LYS A 133 11.74 -21.72 33.05
C LYS A 133 10.74 -22.80 33.45
N LYS A 134 9.75 -23.12 32.60
CA LYS A 134 8.81 -24.20 32.85
C LYS A 134 9.46 -25.57 32.96
N ILE A 135 10.48 -25.83 32.13
CA ILE A 135 11.26 -27.09 32.19
C ILE A 135 12.06 -27.15 33.47
N ALA A 136 12.74 -26.07 33.86
CA ALA A 136 13.49 -26.00 35.10
C ALA A 136 12.60 -26.21 36.34
N ASP A 137 11.42 -25.59 36.38
CA ASP A 137 10.44 -25.77 37.46
C ASP A 137 9.90 -27.20 37.50
N ALA A 138 9.75 -27.87 36.36
CA ALA A 138 9.31 -29.26 36.30
C ALA A 138 10.40 -30.27 36.73
N MET A 139 11.67 -29.92 36.55
CA MET A 139 12.81 -30.76 36.98
C MET A 139 13.13 -30.64 38.48
N ASN A 140 12.70 -29.56 39.13
CA ASN A 140 12.90 -29.30 40.53
C ASN A 140 11.77 -29.81 41.44
N LYS A 141 10.77 -30.46 40.85
CA LYS A 141 9.72 -31.18 41.58
C LYS A 141 10.06 -32.67 41.65
#